data_802db4e13649f1b0bbebc59c29d6e5b9
#
_entry.id   802db4e13649f1b0bbebc59c29d6e5b9
#
_cell.length_a   1.000
_cell.length_b   1.000
_cell.length_c   1.000
_cell.angle_alpha   90.00
_cell.angle_beta   90.00
_cell.angle_gamma   90.00
#
_symmetry.space_group_name_H-M   'P 1'
#
loop_
_entity.id
_entity.type
_entity.pdbx_description
1 polymer ?
#
loop_
_entity_poly.entity_id
_entity_poly.type
_entity_poly.pdbx_seq_one_letter_code
_entity_poly.pdbx_strand_id
1 'polypeptide(L)'
;MSIRHAVAAACAIVSAMVLIGICSLVPLRPGTSAAATAATGAEARLASAAASAVRKCPAVSYGVHSHAPGQGKTVALTFDDGPGRTTAAVLRVLARYRVPATFFNLGVNVAARPGLARKEVRAGYAMGNHTWNHPNMVRLSTSQQAAEMGRMSTELRRVAGVLPCVFRPPYGDYNSVTLRLAHQRRMGVWLWSVDTQDWMARGSGSAYWVKRIIRLAEHEGGALRHPVVLMHNQPIGNPATVAALPVIIRFFRSHGYRFVKL
;
A
#
# COMPACT_ATOMS: atom_id res chain seq x y z
N MET A 1 -49.87 -29.38 -6.85
CA MET A 1 -50.69 -29.12 -5.65
C MET A 1 -50.28 -27.77 -5.09
N SER A 2 -51.22 -26.86 -5.10
CA SER A 2 -51.16 -25.45 -4.72
C SER A 2 -51.38 -25.31 -3.21
N ILE A 3 -50.68 -24.39 -2.55
CA ILE A 3 -51.28 -23.64 -1.43
C ILE A 3 -50.57 -22.26 -1.36
N ARG A 4 -51.38 -21.25 -1.68
CA ARG A 4 -51.14 -19.83 -1.35
C ARG A 4 -51.57 -19.59 0.08
N HIS A 5 -50.91 -18.70 0.84
CA HIS A 5 -51.57 -17.87 1.84
C HIS A 5 -50.87 -16.52 1.97
N ALA A 6 -51.69 -15.51 1.78
CA ALA A 6 -51.46 -14.11 2.05
C ALA A 6 -51.97 -13.77 3.45
N VAL A 7 -51.36 -12.80 4.14
CA VAL A 7 -51.97 -12.03 5.27
C VAL A 7 -51.14 -10.76 5.35
N ALA A 8 -51.62 -9.63 5.04
CA ALA A 8 -52.54 -8.66 5.65
C ALA A 8 -51.80 -7.57 6.41
N ALA A 9 -52.04 -6.34 5.95
CA ALA A 9 -51.60 -5.07 6.52
C ALA A 9 -52.35 -4.76 7.83
N ALA A 10 -51.69 -4.09 8.74
CA ALA A 10 -52.32 -3.42 9.86
C ALA A 10 -51.88 -1.95 9.89
N CYS A 11 -52.86 -1.10 9.62
CA CYS A 11 -52.83 0.36 9.74
C CYS A 11 -53.17 0.71 11.19
N ALA A 12 -52.39 1.50 11.88
CA ALA A 12 -52.75 2.10 13.16
C ALA A 12 -52.62 3.63 13.09
N ILE A 13 -53.79 4.25 13.08
CA ILE A 13 -54.03 5.69 13.24
C ILE A 13 -53.91 6.04 14.72
N VAL A 14 -53.09 7.01 15.10
CA VAL A 14 -53.12 7.63 16.43
C VAL A 14 -53.28 9.13 16.29
N SER A 15 -54.32 9.58 16.92
CA SER A 15 -54.89 10.93 16.97
C SER A 15 -53.98 12.00 17.51
N ALA A 16 -54.10 13.19 16.94
CA ALA A 16 -53.54 14.43 17.42
C ALA A 16 -54.21 14.92 18.71
N MET A 17 -53.43 15.25 19.73
CA MET A 17 -53.84 16.14 20.83
C MET A 17 -53.09 17.47 20.67
N VAL A 18 -53.87 18.52 20.44
CA VAL A 18 -53.46 19.91 20.49
C VAL A 18 -53.36 20.35 21.94
N LEU A 19 -52.17 20.70 22.40
CA LEU A 19 -51.98 21.45 23.65
C LEU A 19 -51.46 22.85 23.30
N ILE A 20 -52.31 23.82 23.55
CA ILE A 20 -52.02 25.25 23.47
C ILE A 20 -51.19 25.62 24.72
N GLY A 21 -49.89 25.85 24.53
CA GLY A 21 -48.98 26.33 25.59
C GLY A 21 -48.56 27.77 25.29
N ILE A 22 -48.77 28.62 26.22
CA ILE A 22 -48.59 30.07 26.24
C ILE A 22 -47.11 30.43 25.97
N CYS A 23 -46.87 31.24 24.92
CA CYS A 23 -45.57 31.73 24.52
C CYS A 23 -45.14 32.90 25.42
N SER A 24 -44.20 32.65 26.34
CA SER A 24 -43.47 33.73 27.05
C SER A 24 -42.30 34.18 26.18
N LEU A 25 -42.39 35.41 25.70
CA LEU A 25 -41.32 36.09 24.97
C LEU A 25 -40.13 36.41 25.90
N VAL A 26 -39.03 35.67 25.77
CA VAL A 26 -37.74 36.03 26.35
C VAL A 26 -36.94 36.75 25.25
N PRO A 27 -36.37 37.94 25.47
CA PRO A 27 -35.58 38.64 24.46
C PRO A 27 -34.24 37.94 24.25
N LEU A 28 -33.99 37.48 23.00
CA LEU A 28 -32.71 36.98 22.55
C LEU A 28 -31.66 38.10 22.59
N ARG A 29 -30.65 37.99 23.43
CA ARG A 29 -29.44 38.77 23.39
C ARG A 29 -28.59 38.29 22.19
N PRO A 30 -28.06 39.20 21.33
CA PRO A 30 -27.08 38.84 20.32
C PRO A 30 -25.71 38.74 20.99
N GLY A 31 -25.24 37.56 21.23
CA GLY A 31 -23.91 37.32 21.76
C GLY A 31 -23.38 35.97 21.36
N THR A 32 -22.25 35.99 20.71
CA THR A 32 -21.31 34.87 20.41
C THR A 32 -21.43 34.21 19.03
N SER A 33 -21.17 34.99 17.97
CA SER A 33 -20.81 34.41 16.65
C SER A 33 -19.28 34.28 16.43
N ALA A 34 -18.44 34.57 17.43
CA ALA A 34 -16.99 34.56 17.27
C ALA A 34 -16.34 33.18 17.51
N ALA A 35 -17.00 32.29 18.26
CA ALA A 35 -16.42 30.97 18.57
C ALA A 35 -16.61 29.92 17.44
N ALA A 36 -17.70 30.01 16.67
CA ALA A 36 -17.98 29.08 15.57
C ALA A 36 -17.08 29.32 14.35
N THR A 37 -16.69 30.57 14.10
CA THR A 37 -15.78 30.94 12.99
C THR A 37 -14.31 30.58 13.27
N ALA A 38 -13.90 30.49 14.54
CA ALA A 38 -12.54 30.10 14.90
C ALA A 38 -12.31 28.59 14.75
N ALA A 39 -13.32 27.75 15.04
CA ALA A 39 -13.24 26.30 14.89
C ALA A 39 -13.14 25.87 13.41
N THR A 40 -13.91 26.50 12.52
CA THR A 40 -13.85 26.21 11.08
C THR A 40 -12.53 26.66 10.45
N GLY A 41 -11.91 27.71 10.95
CA GLY A 41 -10.60 28.17 10.51
C GLY A 41 -9.44 27.26 10.95
N ALA A 42 -9.53 26.66 12.13
CA ALA A 42 -8.54 25.71 12.63
C ALA A 42 -8.62 24.36 11.90
N GLU A 43 -9.81 23.85 11.66
CA GLU A 43 -10.02 22.62 10.88
C GLU A 43 -9.60 22.81 9.41
N ALA A 44 -9.90 23.95 8.79
CA ALA A 44 -9.45 24.26 7.45
C ALA A 44 -7.93 24.42 7.36
N ARG A 45 -7.28 24.98 8.39
CA ARG A 45 -5.81 25.06 8.47
C ARG A 45 -5.17 23.71 8.71
N LEU A 46 -5.75 22.83 9.55
CA LEU A 46 -5.29 21.47 9.75
C LEU A 46 -5.47 20.61 8.49
N ALA A 47 -6.59 20.76 7.78
CA ALA A 47 -6.82 20.11 6.49
C ALA A 47 -5.87 20.63 5.41
N SER A 48 -5.59 21.93 5.38
CA SER A 48 -4.61 22.55 4.46
C SER A 48 -3.17 22.15 4.81
N ALA A 49 -2.80 22.08 6.08
CA ALA A 49 -1.49 21.59 6.53
C ALA A 49 -1.32 20.10 6.23
N ALA A 50 -2.36 19.28 6.40
CA ALA A 50 -2.36 17.87 6.00
C ALA A 50 -2.27 17.70 4.47
N ALA A 51 -2.93 18.55 3.69
CA ALA A 51 -2.84 18.57 2.23
C ALA A 51 -1.46 19.06 1.73
N SER A 52 -0.78 19.92 2.49
CA SER A 52 0.56 20.42 2.18
C SER A 52 1.67 19.43 2.49
N ALA A 53 1.40 18.39 3.26
CA ALA A 53 2.36 17.35 3.67
C ALA A 53 2.39 16.13 2.73
N VAL A 54 1.90 16.24 1.49
CA VAL A 54 2.23 15.22 0.47
C VAL A 54 3.74 15.26 0.29
N ARG A 55 4.46 14.34 0.90
CA ARG A 55 5.90 14.21 0.76
C ARG A 55 6.24 14.23 -0.72
N LYS A 56 6.90 15.29 -1.17
CA LYS A 56 7.47 15.31 -2.51
C LYS A 56 8.52 14.24 -2.57
N CYS A 57 8.44 13.37 -3.57
CA CYS A 57 9.50 12.39 -3.80
C CYS A 57 10.84 13.11 -3.96
N PRO A 58 11.93 12.58 -3.40
CA PRO A 58 13.27 13.11 -3.64
C PRO A 58 13.57 13.10 -5.13
N ALA A 59 14.59 13.85 -5.54
CA ALA A 59 15.09 13.75 -6.90
C ALA A 59 15.53 12.31 -7.15
N VAL A 60 15.07 11.72 -8.27
CA VAL A 60 15.40 10.34 -8.64
C VAL A 60 16.32 10.37 -9.85
N SER A 61 17.34 9.52 -9.87
CA SER A 61 18.17 9.31 -11.05
C SER A 61 17.35 8.62 -12.15
N TYR A 62 17.62 9.00 -13.39
CA TYR A 62 17.07 8.32 -14.55
C TYR A 62 17.75 6.95 -14.72
N GLY A 63 16.98 5.93 -14.99
CA GLY A 63 17.49 4.57 -15.21
C GLY A 63 16.85 3.54 -14.28
N VAL A 64 17.47 2.38 -14.22
CA VAL A 64 17.01 1.23 -13.48
C VAL A 64 17.99 0.88 -12.38
N HIS A 65 17.46 0.60 -11.19
CA HIS A 65 18.22 0.22 -10.02
C HIS A 65 17.86 -1.20 -9.60
N SER A 66 18.87 -1.99 -9.21
CA SER A 66 18.68 -3.35 -8.68
C SER A 66 19.47 -3.61 -7.39
N HIS A 67 20.13 -2.58 -6.86
CA HIS A 67 20.97 -2.67 -5.66
C HIS A 67 20.45 -1.75 -4.57
N ALA A 68 20.31 -2.27 -3.34
CA ALA A 68 19.82 -1.51 -2.20
C ALA A 68 20.70 -0.27 -1.91
N PRO A 69 20.10 0.89 -1.58
CA PRO A 69 20.87 2.11 -1.35
C PRO A 69 21.66 2.05 -0.04
N GLY A 70 22.68 2.91 0.07
CA GLY A 70 23.45 3.14 1.29
C GLY A 70 24.87 2.61 1.23
N GLN A 71 25.62 2.84 2.32
CA GLN A 71 27.01 2.41 2.48
C GLN A 71 27.09 1.15 3.33
N GLY A 72 28.19 0.41 3.22
CA GLY A 72 28.40 -0.87 3.90
C GLY A 72 27.55 -1.98 3.28
N LYS A 73 27.20 -3.01 4.05
CA LYS A 73 26.23 -4.03 3.62
C LYS A 73 24.81 -3.55 3.88
N THR A 74 24.00 -3.40 2.84
CA THR A 74 22.58 -3.03 2.96
C THR A 74 21.71 -4.05 2.26
N VAL A 75 20.48 -4.27 2.76
CA VAL A 75 19.49 -5.14 2.14
C VAL A 75 18.14 -4.45 2.12
N ALA A 76 17.45 -4.49 0.98
CA ALA A 76 16.06 -4.06 0.85
C ALA A 76 15.14 -5.27 0.70
N LEU A 77 14.22 -5.45 1.65
CA LEU A 77 13.14 -6.42 1.54
C LEU A 77 11.99 -5.76 0.80
N THR A 78 11.54 -6.38 -0.30
CA THR A 78 10.47 -5.83 -1.15
C THR A 78 9.37 -6.85 -1.36
N PHE A 79 8.12 -6.35 -1.43
CA PHE A 79 6.92 -7.17 -1.55
C PHE A 79 6.04 -6.63 -2.67
N ASP A 80 5.79 -7.45 -3.68
CA ASP A 80 5.02 -7.09 -4.86
C ASP A 80 3.58 -7.62 -4.81
N ASP A 81 2.71 -7.12 -5.68
CA ASP A 81 1.32 -7.52 -5.92
C ASP A 81 0.35 -7.29 -4.77
N GLY A 82 0.78 -6.66 -3.69
CA GLY A 82 -0.09 -6.39 -2.55
C GLY A 82 -1.12 -5.26 -2.77
N PRO A 83 -1.88 -4.97 -1.71
CA PRO A 83 -2.03 -5.76 -0.49
C PRO A 83 -2.89 -7.01 -0.70
N GLY A 84 -2.51 -8.11 -0.05
CA GLY A 84 -3.18 -9.40 -0.15
C GLY A 84 -3.51 -10.04 1.20
N ARG A 85 -3.94 -11.31 1.18
CA ARG A 85 -4.38 -12.05 2.38
C ARG A 85 -3.29 -12.17 3.45
N THR A 86 -2.03 -12.25 3.06
CA THR A 86 -0.90 -12.39 3.98
C THR A 86 -0.26 -11.06 4.39
N THR A 87 -0.67 -9.93 3.82
CA THR A 87 -0.10 -8.60 4.14
C THR A 87 -0.06 -8.32 5.64
N ALA A 88 -1.16 -8.54 6.35
CA ALA A 88 -1.19 -8.30 7.80
C ALA A 88 -0.18 -9.18 8.58
N ALA A 89 0.07 -10.41 8.12
CA ALA A 89 1.06 -11.30 8.72
C ALA A 89 2.49 -10.83 8.41
N VAL A 90 2.78 -10.42 7.18
CA VAL A 90 4.06 -9.80 6.79
C VAL A 90 4.33 -8.58 7.67
N LEU A 91 3.36 -7.67 7.81
CA LEU A 91 3.50 -6.47 8.64
C LEU A 91 3.82 -6.80 10.10
N ARG A 92 3.18 -7.84 10.69
CA ARG A 92 3.49 -8.28 12.05
C ARG A 92 4.92 -8.79 12.19
N VAL A 93 5.42 -9.57 11.22
CA VAL A 93 6.81 -10.04 11.24
C VAL A 93 7.78 -8.87 11.14
N LEU A 94 7.60 -7.98 10.16
CA LEU A 94 8.46 -6.80 9.98
C LEU A 94 8.50 -5.92 11.23
N ALA A 95 7.34 -5.68 11.84
CA ALA A 95 7.22 -4.90 13.09
C ALA A 95 7.95 -5.58 14.26
N ARG A 96 7.75 -6.90 14.45
CA ARG A 96 8.42 -7.70 15.49
C ARG A 96 9.95 -7.59 15.39
N TYR A 97 10.47 -7.63 14.18
CA TYR A 97 11.92 -7.55 13.94
C TYR A 97 12.41 -6.09 13.74
N ARG A 98 11.51 -5.10 13.76
CA ARG A 98 11.82 -3.67 13.50
C ARG A 98 12.59 -3.47 12.20
N VAL A 99 12.11 -4.08 11.12
CA VAL A 99 12.76 -4.06 9.81
C VAL A 99 11.96 -3.17 8.86
N PRO A 100 12.59 -2.18 8.21
CA PRO A 100 11.98 -1.43 7.13
C PRO A 100 11.79 -2.30 5.89
N ALA A 101 10.79 -1.98 5.08
CA ALA A 101 10.51 -2.66 3.81
C ALA A 101 9.86 -1.71 2.80
N THR A 102 9.77 -2.16 1.55
CA THR A 102 9.08 -1.47 0.45
C THR A 102 8.01 -2.37 -0.14
N PHE A 103 6.80 -1.85 -0.32
CA PHE A 103 5.67 -2.56 -0.90
C PHE A 103 5.35 -1.97 -2.27
N PHE A 104 5.46 -2.77 -3.32
CA PHE A 104 5.05 -2.41 -4.68
C PHE A 104 3.64 -2.95 -4.92
N ASN A 105 2.66 -2.15 -4.56
CA ASN A 105 1.26 -2.57 -4.60
C ASN A 105 0.62 -2.34 -5.97
N LEU A 106 -0.34 -3.20 -6.32
CA LEU A 106 -1.24 -3.00 -7.45
C LEU A 106 -2.41 -2.08 -7.08
N GLY A 107 -2.79 -1.19 -7.99
CA GLY A 107 -3.89 -0.26 -7.75
C GLY A 107 -5.23 -0.95 -7.46
N VAL A 108 -5.55 -2.02 -8.19
CA VAL A 108 -6.77 -2.83 -7.96
C VAL A 108 -6.79 -3.43 -6.56
N ASN A 109 -5.64 -3.82 -6.01
CA ASN A 109 -5.54 -4.41 -4.67
C ASN A 109 -5.60 -3.35 -3.57
N VAL A 110 -5.04 -2.16 -3.81
CA VAL A 110 -5.21 -1.00 -2.94
C VAL A 110 -6.67 -0.61 -2.84
N ALA A 111 -7.39 -0.56 -3.98
CA ALA A 111 -8.82 -0.26 -4.02
C ALA A 111 -9.65 -1.33 -3.30
N ALA A 112 -9.33 -2.60 -3.49
CA ALA A 112 -10.03 -3.72 -2.88
C ALA A 112 -9.76 -3.86 -1.36
N ARG A 113 -8.58 -3.42 -0.87
CA ARG A 113 -8.15 -3.57 0.52
C ARG A 113 -7.57 -2.27 1.11
N PRO A 114 -8.32 -1.17 1.09
CA PRO A 114 -7.82 0.16 1.49
C PRO A 114 -7.31 0.20 2.94
N GLY A 115 -7.90 -0.61 3.81
CA GLY A 115 -7.48 -0.73 5.21
C GLY A 115 -6.06 -1.31 5.37
N LEU A 116 -5.65 -2.24 4.50
CA LEU A 116 -4.29 -2.81 4.54
C LEU A 116 -3.27 -1.80 3.98
N ALA A 117 -3.56 -1.13 2.86
CA ALA A 117 -2.68 -0.09 2.32
C ALA A 117 -2.44 1.04 3.34
N ARG A 118 -3.49 1.48 4.05
CA ARG A 118 -3.35 2.44 5.16
C ARG A 118 -2.48 1.90 6.32
N LYS A 119 -2.54 0.59 6.62
CA LYS A 119 -1.69 0.00 7.66
C LYS A 119 -0.21 -0.01 7.24
N GLU A 120 0.10 -0.33 5.98
CA GLU A 120 1.46 -0.26 5.43
C GLU A 120 2.04 1.15 5.58
N VAL A 121 1.28 2.17 5.16
CA VAL A 121 1.70 3.59 5.26
C VAL A 121 1.87 4.04 6.71
N ARG A 122 0.89 3.75 7.59
CA ARG A 122 0.98 4.15 9.01
C ARG A 122 2.12 3.46 9.76
N ALA A 123 2.49 2.26 9.36
CA ALA A 123 3.65 1.56 9.90
C ALA A 123 4.99 2.10 9.36
N GLY A 124 4.95 3.11 8.47
CA GLY A 124 6.13 3.78 7.96
C GLY A 124 6.87 3.04 6.86
N TYR A 125 6.27 2.04 6.22
CA TYR A 125 6.88 1.34 5.09
C TYR A 125 6.87 2.23 3.83
N ALA A 126 7.84 2.01 2.93
CA ALA A 126 7.85 2.69 1.64
C ALA A 126 6.81 2.09 0.70
N MET A 127 6.13 2.96 -0.04
CA MET A 127 5.10 2.55 -0.99
C MET A 127 5.60 2.76 -2.40
N GLY A 128 5.58 1.68 -3.18
CA GLY A 128 5.92 1.65 -4.59
C GLY A 128 4.69 1.46 -5.47
N ASN A 129 4.81 1.88 -6.72
CA ASN A 129 3.81 1.67 -7.77
C ASN A 129 4.16 0.40 -8.55
N HIS A 130 3.22 -0.55 -8.62
CA HIS A 130 3.35 -1.76 -9.43
C HIS A 130 2.29 -1.84 -10.54
N THR A 131 1.87 -0.66 -11.07
CA THR A 131 0.78 -0.49 -12.03
C THR A 131 -0.61 -0.64 -11.41
N TRP A 132 -1.65 -0.49 -12.24
CA TRP A 132 -3.03 -0.67 -11.79
C TRP A 132 -3.40 -2.15 -11.67
N ASN A 133 -3.19 -2.96 -12.72
CA ASN A 133 -3.65 -4.35 -12.81
C ASN A 133 -2.61 -5.35 -13.35
N HIS A 134 -1.31 -5.02 -13.22
CA HIS A 134 -0.18 -5.91 -13.55
C HIS A 134 -0.02 -6.27 -15.04
N PRO A 135 -0.19 -5.36 -16.01
CA PRO A 135 0.07 -5.67 -17.41
C PRO A 135 1.57 -5.72 -17.71
N ASN A 136 1.94 -6.43 -18.76
CA ASN A 136 3.29 -6.30 -19.32
C ASN A 136 3.44 -4.93 -19.99
N MET A 137 4.26 -4.04 -19.41
CA MET A 137 4.38 -2.64 -19.82
C MET A 137 4.86 -2.47 -21.26
N VAL A 138 5.76 -3.34 -21.74
CA VAL A 138 6.34 -3.20 -23.09
C VAL A 138 5.35 -3.52 -24.21
N ARG A 139 4.23 -4.16 -23.87
CA ARG A 139 3.13 -4.46 -24.80
C ARG A 139 2.07 -3.36 -24.89
N LEU A 140 2.20 -2.31 -24.08
CA LEU A 140 1.24 -1.22 -23.99
C LEU A 140 1.70 0.01 -24.78
N SER A 141 0.75 0.76 -25.33
CA SER A 141 0.99 2.09 -25.88
C SER A 141 1.47 3.05 -24.77
N THR A 142 2.05 4.18 -25.17
CA THR A 142 2.48 5.23 -24.23
C THR A 142 1.35 5.69 -23.32
N SER A 143 0.15 5.90 -23.88
CA SER A 143 -1.03 6.35 -23.10
C SER A 143 -1.50 5.30 -22.11
N GLN A 144 -1.49 4.03 -22.49
CA GLN A 144 -1.85 2.91 -21.60
C GLN A 144 -0.83 2.76 -20.46
N GLN A 145 0.48 2.81 -20.75
CA GLN A 145 1.51 2.80 -19.69
C GLN A 145 1.32 3.97 -18.71
N ALA A 146 1.05 5.17 -19.24
CA ALA A 146 0.79 6.36 -18.44
C ALA A 146 -0.45 6.20 -17.54
N ALA A 147 -1.52 5.58 -18.08
CA ALA A 147 -2.75 5.31 -17.35
C ALA A 147 -2.54 4.30 -16.21
N GLU A 148 -1.82 3.21 -16.46
CA GLU A 148 -1.50 2.19 -15.47
C GLU A 148 -0.77 2.78 -14.26
N MET A 149 0.30 3.55 -14.49
CA MET A 149 1.04 4.23 -13.42
C MET A 149 0.19 5.31 -12.73
N GLY A 150 -0.56 6.10 -13.51
CA GLY A 150 -1.34 7.23 -13.00
C GLY A 150 -2.49 6.77 -12.10
N ARG A 151 -3.26 5.77 -12.54
CA ARG A 151 -4.41 5.23 -11.78
C ARG A 151 -3.96 4.68 -10.43
N MET A 152 -2.88 3.89 -10.40
CA MET A 152 -2.33 3.36 -9.13
C MET A 152 -1.89 4.49 -8.19
N SER A 153 -1.13 5.47 -8.69
CA SER A 153 -0.67 6.60 -7.87
C SER A 153 -1.83 7.43 -7.31
N THR A 154 -2.86 7.66 -8.13
CA THR A 154 -4.08 8.38 -7.72
C THR A 154 -4.82 7.61 -6.63
N GLU A 155 -4.97 6.30 -6.79
CA GLU A 155 -5.65 5.45 -5.82
C GLU A 155 -4.90 5.39 -4.48
N LEU A 156 -3.59 5.22 -4.51
CA LEU A 156 -2.78 5.22 -3.30
C LEU A 156 -2.88 6.55 -2.55
N ARG A 157 -2.84 7.67 -3.28
CA ARG A 157 -3.05 9.01 -2.71
C ARG A 157 -4.45 9.15 -2.08
N ARG A 158 -5.49 8.69 -2.79
CA ARG A 158 -6.88 8.73 -2.30
C ARG A 158 -7.07 7.91 -1.03
N VAL A 159 -6.49 6.71 -0.99
CA VAL A 159 -6.66 5.75 0.10
C VAL A 159 -5.78 6.07 1.30
N ALA A 160 -4.53 6.42 1.09
CA ALA A 160 -3.51 6.50 2.14
C ALA A 160 -2.79 7.85 2.24
N GLY A 161 -3.15 8.84 1.41
CA GLY A 161 -2.61 10.20 1.48
C GLY A 161 -1.15 10.34 0.99
N VAL A 162 -0.57 9.32 0.37
CA VAL A 162 0.82 9.33 -0.08
C VAL A 162 0.95 9.07 -1.58
N LEU A 163 2.02 9.57 -2.19
CA LEU A 163 2.41 9.24 -3.54
C LEU A 163 3.58 8.25 -3.52
N PRO A 164 3.62 7.27 -4.45
CA PRO A 164 4.77 6.39 -4.59
C PRO A 164 5.97 7.14 -5.18
N CYS A 165 7.16 6.92 -4.63
CA CYS A 165 8.42 7.48 -5.13
C CYS A 165 9.26 6.45 -5.88
N VAL A 166 8.82 5.20 -5.90
CA VAL A 166 9.47 4.10 -6.60
C VAL A 166 8.45 3.37 -7.46
N PHE A 167 8.92 2.86 -8.59
CA PHE A 167 8.13 2.08 -9.54
C PHE A 167 8.84 0.76 -9.82
N ARG A 168 8.09 -0.32 -9.85
CA ARG A 168 8.59 -1.61 -10.35
C ARG A 168 7.67 -2.06 -11.48
N PRO A 169 8.20 -2.24 -12.72
CA PRO A 169 7.42 -2.75 -13.83
C PRO A 169 7.06 -4.21 -13.57
N PRO A 170 5.81 -4.65 -13.85
CA PRO A 170 5.44 -6.05 -13.84
C PRO A 170 6.40 -6.91 -14.68
N TYR A 171 6.72 -8.11 -14.18
CA TYR A 171 7.67 -9.06 -14.81
C TYR A 171 9.12 -8.55 -14.94
N GLY A 172 9.42 -7.34 -14.43
CA GLY A 172 10.69 -6.66 -14.69
C GLY A 172 10.81 -6.07 -16.10
N ASP A 173 9.75 -6.12 -16.91
CA ASP A 173 9.76 -5.70 -18.31
C ASP A 173 9.49 -4.19 -18.45
N TYR A 174 10.43 -3.50 -19.10
CA TYR A 174 10.34 -2.05 -19.34
C TYR A 174 10.97 -1.68 -20.69
N ASN A 175 10.60 -0.50 -21.18
CA ASN A 175 11.22 0.13 -22.35
C ASN A 175 11.52 1.62 -22.06
N SER A 176 12.05 2.33 -23.06
CA SER A 176 12.36 3.77 -22.92
C SER A 176 11.15 4.63 -22.54
N VAL A 177 9.95 4.25 -23.00
CA VAL A 177 8.69 4.91 -22.63
C VAL A 177 8.42 4.72 -21.14
N THR A 178 8.55 3.51 -20.63
CA THR A 178 8.36 3.17 -19.20
C THR A 178 9.29 4.01 -18.33
N LEU A 179 10.58 4.09 -18.67
CA LEU A 179 11.57 4.87 -17.91
C LEU A 179 11.25 6.35 -17.92
N ARG A 180 10.93 6.92 -19.07
CA ARG A 180 10.55 8.32 -19.20
C ARG A 180 9.31 8.67 -18.38
N LEU A 181 8.26 7.84 -18.45
CA LEU A 181 7.02 8.06 -17.71
C LEU A 181 7.19 7.96 -16.19
N ALA A 182 8.01 7.03 -15.71
CA ALA A 182 8.34 6.91 -14.30
C ALA A 182 9.11 8.15 -13.82
N HIS A 183 10.14 8.56 -14.57
CA HIS A 183 10.95 9.74 -14.25
C HIS A 183 10.11 11.05 -14.20
N GLN A 184 9.24 11.25 -15.20
CA GLN A 184 8.30 12.39 -15.21
C GLN A 184 7.39 12.44 -13.97
N ARG A 185 7.10 11.29 -13.37
CA ARG A 185 6.31 11.14 -12.14
C ARG A 185 7.17 11.14 -10.88
N ARG A 186 8.47 11.42 -11.01
CA ARG A 186 9.46 11.39 -9.92
C ARG A 186 9.52 10.02 -9.22
N MET A 187 9.36 8.96 -9.98
CA MET A 187 9.52 7.58 -9.48
C MET A 187 10.83 6.99 -9.99
N GLY A 188 11.70 6.52 -9.09
CA GLY A 188 12.85 5.69 -9.44
C GLY A 188 12.38 4.30 -9.87
N VAL A 189 12.96 3.75 -10.94
CA VAL A 189 12.62 2.39 -11.41
C VAL A 189 13.50 1.38 -10.71
N TRP A 190 12.88 0.41 -10.03
CA TRP A 190 13.56 -0.59 -9.22
C TRP A 190 13.20 -2.01 -9.67
N LEU A 191 14.19 -2.79 -10.00
CA LEU A 191 14.10 -4.24 -10.13
C LEU A 191 14.58 -4.91 -8.84
N TRP A 192 15.09 -6.12 -8.96
CA TRP A 192 15.65 -6.92 -7.86
C TRP A 192 16.98 -7.52 -8.29
N SER A 193 17.74 -7.97 -7.33
CA SER A 193 18.98 -8.72 -7.52
C SER A 193 18.91 -10.11 -6.88
N VAL A 194 17.81 -10.41 -6.17
CA VAL A 194 17.53 -11.71 -5.56
C VAL A 194 16.06 -12.05 -5.81
N ASP A 195 15.81 -13.13 -6.56
CA ASP A 195 14.45 -13.65 -6.77
C ASP A 195 14.23 -14.88 -5.88
N THR A 196 13.43 -14.74 -4.87
CA THR A 196 13.07 -15.87 -3.98
C THR A 196 12.16 -16.89 -4.63
N GLN A 197 11.60 -16.59 -5.80
CA GLN A 197 10.63 -17.41 -6.53
C GLN A 197 9.41 -17.81 -5.68
N ASP A 198 9.07 -17.02 -4.69
CA ASP A 198 7.96 -17.29 -3.77
C ASP A 198 6.59 -17.24 -4.46
N TRP A 199 6.47 -16.51 -5.57
CA TRP A 199 5.30 -16.46 -6.43
C TRP A 199 4.93 -17.84 -7.01
N MET A 200 5.89 -18.75 -7.18
CA MET A 200 5.66 -20.11 -7.64
C MET A 200 4.93 -20.98 -6.61
N ALA A 201 4.95 -20.60 -5.35
CA ALA A 201 4.25 -21.32 -4.28
C ALA A 201 2.71 -21.29 -4.43
N ARG A 202 2.17 -20.33 -5.20
CA ARG A 202 0.73 -20.22 -5.53
C ARG A 202 -0.18 -20.34 -4.31
N GLY A 203 0.17 -19.68 -3.20
CA GLY A 203 -0.58 -19.72 -1.94
C GLY A 203 -0.25 -20.91 -1.04
N SER A 204 0.65 -21.81 -1.43
CA SER A 204 1.12 -22.91 -0.57
C SER A 204 1.97 -22.39 0.60
N GLY A 205 1.77 -22.99 1.76
CA GLY A 205 2.62 -22.80 2.96
C GLY A 205 3.52 -24.01 3.24
N SER A 206 3.72 -24.92 2.27
CA SER A 206 4.47 -26.16 2.50
C SER A 206 5.93 -25.91 2.90
N ALA A 207 6.49 -26.84 3.67
CA ALA A 207 7.89 -26.77 4.12
C ALA A 207 8.87 -26.73 2.94
N TYR A 208 8.54 -27.34 1.80
CA TYR A 208 9.33 -27.28 0.57
C TYR A 208 9.51 -25.83 0.12
N TRP A 209 8.41 -25.07 -0.02
CA TRP A 209 8.47 -23.67 -0.46
C TRP A 209 9.16 -22.78 0.57
N VAL A 210 8.90 -22.98 1.86
CA VAL A 210 9.58 -22.25 2.92
C VAL A 210 11.10 -22.40 2.82
N LYS A 211 11.58 -23.65 2.74
CA LYS A 211 13.02 -23.94 2.60
C LYS A 211 13.60 -23.38 1.32
N ARG A 212 12.89 -23.47 0.18
CA ARG A 212 13.32 -22.92 -1.10
C ARG A 212 13.51 -21.40 -1.05
N ILE A 213 12.52 -20.68 -0.54
CA ILE A 213 12.55 -19.21 -0.38
C ILE A 213 13.74 -18.80 0.50
N ILE A 214 13.93 -19.45 1.64
CA ILE A 214 15.06 -19.20 2.54
C ILE A 214 16.37 -19.41 1.81
N ARG A 215 16.54 -20.58 1.18
CA ARG A 215 17.79 -20.93 0.48
C ARG A 215 18.15 -19.91 -0.61
N LEU A 216 17.19 -19.50 -1.45
CA LEU A 216 17.43 -18.52 -2.51
C LEU A 216 17.81 -17.15 -1.92
N ALA A 217 17.08 -16.67 -0.91
CA ALA A 217 17.38 -15.41 -0.26
C ALA A 217 18.78 -15.40 0.40
N GLU A 218 19.17 -16.48 1.06
CA GLU A 218 20.47 -16.61 1.74
C GLU A 218 21.63 -16.78 0.75
N HIS A 219 21.48 -17.68 -0.22
CA HIS A 219 22.54 -18.00 -1.17
C HIS A 219 22.82 -16.84 -2.14
N GLU A 220 21.77 -16.34 -2.82
CA GLU A 220 21.92 -15.24 -3.79
C GLU A 220 22.17 -13.91 -3.07
N GLY A 221 21.39 -13.63 -2.01
CA GLY A 221 21.50 -12.37 -1.28
C GLY A 221 22.75 -12.24 -0.45
N GLY A 222 23.23 -13.35 0.15
CA GLY A 222 24.46 -13.36 0.93
C GLY A 222 25.73 -13.13 0.11
N ALA A 223 25.69 -13.42 -1.19
CA ALA A 223 26.77 -13.15 -2.13
C ALA A 223 26.88 -11.67 -2.54
N LEU A 224 25.83 -10.87 -2.30
CA LEU A 224 25.75 -9.48 -2.75
C LEU A 224 25.99 -8.51 -1.59
N ARG A 225 26.59 -7.36 -1.87
CA ARG A 225 26.80 -6.30 -0.88
C ARG A 225 25.51 -5.48 -0.62
N HIS A 226 24.66 -5.36 -1.64
CA HIS A 226 23.46 -4.52 -1.64
C HIS A 226 22.26 -5.22 -2.25
N PRO A 227 21.81 -6.39 -1.75
CA PRO A 227 20.70 -7.11 -2.34
C PRO A 227 19.35 -6.37 -2.22
N VAL A 228 18.57 -6.42 -3.30
CA VAL A 228 17.14 -6.13 -3.33
C VAL A 228 16.41 -7.46 -3.46
N VAL A 229 15.75 -7.88 -2.40
CA VAL A 229 15.08 -9.20 -2.32
C VAL A 229 13.63 -9.06 -2.76
N LEU A 230 13.27 -9.76 -3.84
CA LEU A 230 11.91 -9.87 -4.35
C LEU A 230 11.14 -10.95 -3.58
N MET A 231 10.03 -10.55 -3.03
CA MET A 231 8.99 -11.40 -2.43
C MET A 231 7.61 -10.85 -2.83
N HIS A 232 6.54 -11.59 -2.52
CA HIS A 232 5.18 -11.19 -2.89
C HIS A 232 4.22 -11.27 -1.69
N ASN A 233 3.30 -10.31 -1.62
CA ASN A 233 2.17 -10.34 -0.69
C ASN A 233 0.81 -10.29 -1.42
N GLN A 234 0.76 -10.95 -2.55
CA GLN A 234 -0.33 -11.04 -3.54
C GLN A 234 -1.71 -11.42 -2.96
N PRO A 235 -2.82 -11.21 -3.72
CA PRO A 235 -4.19 -11.39 -3.22
C PRO A 235 -4.50 -12.79 -2.67
N ILE A 236 -4.00 -13.85 -3.32
CA ILE A 236 -4.17 -15.24 -2.87
C ILE A 236 -3.49 -15.49 -1.51
N GLY A 237 -2.48 -14.66 -1.19
CA GLY A 237 -1.62 -14.82 -0.03
C GLY A 237 -0.37 -15.65 -0.35
N ASN A 238 0.64 -15.52 0.51
CA ASN A 238 1.87 -16.29 0.41
C ASN A 238 2.35 -16.73 1.80
N PRO A 239 1.73 -17.78 2.38
CA PRO A 239 2.07 -18.28 3.71
C PRO A 239 3.53 -18.73 3.82
N ALA A 240 4.13 -19.27 2.74
CA ALA A 240 5.52 -19.69 2.71
C ALA A 240 6.47 -18.51 2.91
N THR A 241 6.20 -17.36 2.26
CA THR A 241 6.96 -16.12 2.46
C THR A 241 6.86 -15.64 3.90
N VAL A 242 5.65 -15.65 4.48
CA VAL A 242 5.46 -15.26 5.89
C VAL A 242 6.30 -16.13 6.83
N ALA A 243 6.33 -17.45 6.60
CA ALA A 243 7.08 -18.39 7.42
C ALA A 243 8.61 -18.27 7.20
N ALA A 244 9.06 -17.97 5.99
CA ALA A 244 10.47 -17.79 5.65
C ALA A 244 11.05 -16.47 6.19
N LEU A 245 10.24 -15.41 6.22
CA LEU A 245 10.68 -14.04 6.51
C LEU A 245 11.49 -13.88 7.82
N PRO A 246 11.11 -14.51 8.97
CA PRO A 246 11.91 -14.44 10.19
C PRO A 246 13.33 -15.02 10.03
N VAL A 247 13.50 -16.07 9.24
CA VAL A 247 14.81 -16.71 9.00
C VAL A 247 15.65 -15.79 8.13
N ILE A 248 15.09 -15.30 7.02
CA ILE A 248 15.75 -14.35 6.10
C ILE A 248 16.23 -13.09 6.85
N ILE A 249 15.39 -12.53 7.73
CA ILE A 249 15.76 -11.36 8.53
C ILE A 249 16.92 -11.67 9.47
N ARG A 250 16.88 -12.80 10.16
CA ARG A 250 17.99 -13.19 11.06
C ARG A 250 19.29 -13.42 10.30
N PHE A 251 19.22 -14.08 9.14
CA PHE A 251 20.37 -14.31 8.28
C PHE A 251 21.05 -12.98 7.90
N PHE A 252 20.35 -12.06 7.27
CA PHE A 252 20.96 -10.78 6.87
C PHE A 252 21.50 -9.99 8.07
N ARG A 253 20.78 -10.01 9.19
CA ARG A 253 21.23 -9.32 10.42
C ARG A 253 22.52 -9.91 10.98
N SER A 254 22.63 -11.23 11.09
CA SER A 254 23.84 -11.90 11.60
C SER A 254 25.04 -11.76 10.67
N HIS A 255 24.81 -11.47 9.37
CA HIS A 255 25.87 -11.21 8.40
C HIS A 255 26.20 -9.72 8.22
N GLY A 256 25.74 -8.87 9.14
CA GLY A 256 26.09 -7.45 9.21
C GLY A 256 25.35 -6.55 8.20
N TYR A 257 24.23 -7.01 7.63
CA TYR A 257 23.43 -6.17 6.74
C TYR A 257 22.54 -5.21 7.53
N ARG A 258 22.49 -3.96 7.09
CA ARG A 258 21.53 -2.97 7.52
C ARG A 258 20.33 -2.97 6.58
N PHE A 259 19.13 -3.09 7.14
CA PHE A 259 17.90 -3.05 6.37
C PHE A 259 17.54 -1.63 5.97
N VAL A 260 17.15 -1.44 4.70
CA VAL A 260 16.80 -0.13 4.14
C VAL A 260 15.49 -0.20 3.33
N LYS A 261 14.86 0.96 3.13
CA LYS A 261 13.78 1.16 2.15
C LYS A 261 14.38 1.61 0.82
N LEU A 262 13.67 1.31 -0.26
CA LEU A 262 13.93 1.88 -1.59
C LEU A 262 13.29 3.24 -1.71
#